data_02ed2d68275a8433956e6193eecaf40e
#
_entry.id   02ed2d68275a8433956e6193eecaf40e
#
_cell.length_a   1.000
_cell.length_b   1.000
_cell.length_c   1.000
_cell.angle_alpha   90.00
_cell.angle_beta   90.00
_cell.angle_gamma   90.00
#
_symmetry.space_group_name_H-M   'P 1'
#
loop_
_entity.id
_entity.type
_entity.pdbx_description
1 polymer ?
#
loop_
_entity_poly.entity_id
_entity_poly.type
_entity_poly.pdbx_seq_one_letter_code
_entity_poly.pdbx_strand_id
1 'polypeptide(L)'
;MSLKIQFTKCKVTGQKIPVIFNFGKMPIANSFSKKVDKKNLYEMKIAFNESNGLFQLVSAPKPKKLFNDNYAFMSSTSSSMKIHFKNVANSIKKMMKKNSKIMEIGCNDGIFLQNFKNFDHLGIEPSKNVCNISRSKKLKVLNSFFTEELIDQKKLHNKFDIIFAANVICHIPNMLALFKCVEKSLKQDAFFIFEEPYLGAMLEKTSYDQIYDEHFYMFSAHSIKSILNKFNLQLVKAERILTHGGSMRYYIKKTKSPKITSKLKQILSFEKKIRITKIQTIKKFVKNCVDSKKRILKIMNNIKKKGFDIYGYGATSKSTTILHFCKVKDNMIKGIFDNTPTKIDKYFPAKKIKIIDYKQFGVIKPRYCFLFAWNHYSEIFKKEKKNEIKWICHIDKKHFPKNVRKNFA
;
A
#
# COMPACT_ATOMS: atom_id res chain seq x y z
N MET A 1 -33.71 10.70 -10.39
CA MET A 1 -33.29 9.39 -10.95
C MET A 1 -32.68 8.54 -9.83
N SER A 2 -33.34 7.49 -9.42
CA SER A 2 -32.78 6.50 -8.49
C SER A 2 -31.60 5.81 -9.17
N LEU A 3 -30.36 6.09 -8.76
CA LEU A 3 -29.17 5.40 -9.25
C LEU A 3 -29.32 3.91 -8.95
N LYS A 4 -29.49 3.08 -9.98
CA LYS A 4 -29.50 1.61 -9.83
C LYS A 4 -28.24 1.18 -9.06
N ILE A 5 -28.42 0.55 -7.91
CA ILE A 5 -27.30 0.02 -7.11
C ILE A 5 -26.61 -1.06 -7.95
N GLN A 6 -25.34 -0.84 -8.26
CA GLN A 6 -24.50 -1.86 -8.92
C GLN A 6 -24.02 -2.88 -7.87
N PHE A 7 -23.92 -4.13 -8.27
CA PHE A 7 -23.46 -5.23 -7.43
C PHE A 7 -22.23 -5.91 -8.06
N THR A 8 -21.43 -6.52 -7.21
CA THR A 8 -20.30 -7.39 -7.59
C THR A 8 -20.27 -8.60 -6.64
N LYS A 9 -19.32 -9.52 -6.86
CA LYS A 9 -19.10 -10.64 -5.94
C LYS A 9 -17.97 -10.31 -4.93
N CYS A 10 -18.18 -10.65 -3.67
CA CYS A 10 -17.11 -10.66 -2.68
C CYS A 10 -16.07 -11.70 -3.08
N LYS A 11 -14.80 -11.28 -3.19
CA LYS A 11 -13.69 -12.15 -3.64
C LYS A 11 -13.34 -13.27 -2.64
N VAL A 12 -13.86 -13.20 -1.42
CA VAL A 12 -13.62 -14.20 -0.36
C VAL A 12 -14.82 -15.12 -0.15
N THR A 13 -16.04 -14.57 -0.15
CA THR A 13 -17.26 -15.35 0.15
C THR A 13 -18.08 -15.73 -1.07
N GLY A 14 -17.82 -15.10 -2.23
CA GLY A 14 -18.66 -15.24 -3.42
C GLY A 14 -20.01 -14.51 -3.34
N GLN A 15 -20.40 -14.00 -2.19
CA GLN A 15 -21.68 -13.29 -1.99
C GLN A 15 -21.79 -12.06 -2.88
N LYS A 16 -23.00 -11.76 -3.32
CA LYS A 16 -23.35 -10.52 -4.01
C LYS A 16 -23.30 -9.35 -3.03
N ILE A 17 -22.44 -8.36 -3.32
CA ILE A 17 -22.22 -7.19 -2.46
C ILE A 17 -22.36 -5.89 -3.26
N PRO A 18 -22.77 -4.78 -2.63
CA PRO A 18 -22.94 -3.52 -3.33
C PRO A 18 -21.62 -2.88 -3.74
N VAL A 19 -21.60 -2.28 -4.92
CA VAL A 19 -20.57 -1.32 -5.34
C VAL A 19 -20.88 0.00 -4.64
N ILE A 20 -19.92 0.50 -3.85
CA ILE A 20 -20.13 1.67 -3.00
C ILE A 20 -19.82 2.97 -3.74
N PHE A 21 -18.75 2.97 -4.56
CA PHE A 21 -18.31 4.18 -5.23
C PHE A 21 -17.44 3.88 -6.46
N ASN A 22 -17.47 4.80 -7.42
CA ASN A 22 -16.61 4.81 -8.59
C ASN A 22 -15.70 6.04 -8.55
N PHE A 23 -14.40 5.83 -8.36
CA PHE A 23 -13.39 6.88 -8.39
C PHE A 23 -13.06 7.39 -9.81
N GLY A 24 -13.63 6.77 -10.84
CA GLY A 24 -13.42 7.08 -12.24
C GLY A 24 -12.40 6.18 -12.94
N LYS A 25 -12.06 6.54 -14.16
CA LYS A 25 -11.07 5.82 -14.97
C LYS A 25 -9.65 6.25 -14.57
N MET A 26 -8.76 5.29 -14.35
CA MET A 26 -7.38 5.49 -13.93
C MET A 26 -6.43 4.62 -14.75
N PRO A 27 -5.21 5.10 -15.05
CA PRO A 27 -4.15 4.28 -15.65
C PRO A 27 -3.56 3.31 -14.61
N ILE A 28 -2.71 2.39 -15.04
CA ILE A 28 -1.80 1.67 -14.15
C ILE A 28 -0.92 2.68 -13.42
N ALA A 29 -0.90 2.64 -12.08
CA ALA A 29 -0.31 3.67 -11.23
C ALA A 29 1.20 3.84 -11.41
N ASN A 30 1.91 2.77 -11.77
CA ASN A 30 3.36 2.77 -12.01
C ASN A 30 3.76 2.86 -13.49
N SER A 31 2.83 3.18 -14.41
CA SER A 31 3.10 3.26 -15.86
C SER A 31 3.74 4.58 -16.30
N PHE A 32 4.81 5.00 -15.61
CA PHE A 32 5.61 6.17 -16.02
C PHE A 32 6.28 5.92 -17.38
N SER A 33 6.13 6.84 -18.33
CA SER A 33 6.59 6.65 -19.70
C SER A 33 7.09 7.94 -20.33
N LYS A 34 7.98 7.84 -21.33
CA LYS A 34 8.42 8.98 -22.15
C LYS A 34 7.30 9.52 -23.06
N LYS A 35 6.24 8.75 -23.27
CA LYS A 35 5.04 9.16 -24.02
C LYS A 35 3.81 9.05 -23.15
N VAL A 36 2.88 10.00 -23.28
CA VAL A 36 1.61 9.99 -22.54
C VAL A 36 0.66 8.98 -23.16
N ASP A 37 0.35 7.89 -22.46
CA ASP A 37 -0.67 6.93 -22.85
C ASP A 37 -1.97 7.19 -22.08
N LYS A 38 -3.05 7.52 -22.81
CA LYS A 38 -4.41 7.72 -22.27
C LYS A 38 -5.38 6.59 -22.63
N LYS A 39 -4.90 5.54 -23.32
CA LYS A 39 -5.78 4.47 -23.85
C LYS A 39 -6.06 3.38 -22.82
N ASN A 40 -5.07 3.02 -22.02
CA ASN A 40 -5.16 1.91 -21.04
C ASN A 40 -5.65 2.40 -19.69
N LEU A 41 -6.96 2.67 -19.56
CA LEU A 41 -7.60 3.13 -18.33
C LEU A 41 -8.55 2.08 -17.78
N TYR A 42 -8.59 1.94 -16.46
CA TYR A 42 -9.43 1.02 -15.71
C TYR A 42 -10.42 1.77 -14.83
N GLU A 43 -11.66 1.29 -14.72
CA GLU A 43 -12.61 1.84 -13.76
C GLU A 43 -12.24 1.45 -12.33
N MET A 44 -11.95 2.45 -11.50
CA MET A 44 -11.59 2.27 -10.10
C MET A 44 -12.86 2.30 -9.24
N LYS A 45 -13.50 1.14 -9.12
CA LYS A 45 -14.72 0.96 -8.30
C LYS A 45 -14.39 0.19 -7.03
N ILE A 46 -15.01 0.60 -5.92
CA ILE A 46 -14.90 -0.08 -4.63
C ILE A 46 -16.20 -0.75 -4.24
N ALA A 47 -16.09 -1.90 -3.59
CA ALA A 47 -17.19 -2.63 -2.99
C ALA A 47 -16.84 -2.99 -1.54
N PHE A 48 -17.87 -3.22 -0.73
CA PHE A 48 -17.70 -3.54 0.67
C PHE A 48 -18.66 -4.65 1.10
N ASN A 49 -18.14 -5.62 1.83
CA ASN A 49 -18.91 -6.70 2.41
C ASN A 49 -19.06 -6.49 3.92
N GLU A 50 -20.27 -6.18 4.40
CA GLU A 50 -20.53 -5.97 5.82
C GLU A 50 -20.37 -7.24 6.66
N SER A 51 -20.65 -8.44 6.08
CA SER A 51 -20.59 -9.69 6.84
C SER A 51 -19.20 -10.06 7.32
N ASN A 52 -18.17 -9.68 6.55
CA ASN A 52 -16.76 -9.95 6.89
C ASN A 52 -15.90 -8.69 7.00
N GLY A 53 -16.46 -7.50 6.81
CA GLY A 53 -15.74 -6.23 6.90
C GLY A 53 -14.69 -6.02 5.79
N LEU A 54 -14.80 -6.73 4.65
CA LEU A 54 -13.81 -6.65 3.58
C LEU A 54 -14.10 -5.49 2.62
N PHE A 55 -13.16 -4.57 2.53
CA PHE A 55 -13.10 -3.54 1.49
C PHE A 55 -12.29 -4.08 0.32
N GLN A 56 -12.86 -4.01 -0.90
CA GLN A 56 -12.21 -4.55 -2.09
C GLN A 56 -12.41 -3.67 -3.33
N LEU A 57 -11.46 -3.74 -4.27
CA LEU A 57 -11.68 -3.27 -5.63
C LEU A 57 -12.62 -4.24 -6.36
N VAL A 58 -13.51 -3.69 -7.19
CA VAL A 58 -14.40 -4.48 -8.05
C VAL A 58 -13.59 -5.18 -9.15
N SER A 59 -12.70 -4.43 -9.80
CA SER A 59 -11.80 -4.92 -10.83
C SER A 59 -10.45 -4.22 -10.73
N ALA A 60 -9.41 -4.89 -11.21
CA ALA A 60 -8.07 -4.35 -11.35
C ALA A 60 -7.34 -5.07 -12.50
N PRO A 61 -6.22 -4.53 -13.00
CA PRO A 61 -5.40 -5.18 -14.00
C PRO A 61 -4.90 -6.56 -13.54
N LYS A 62 -4.61 -7.46 -14.50
CA LYS A 62 -4.02 -8.77 -14.14
C LYS A 62 -2.65 -8.58 -13.48
N PRO A 63 -2.29 -9.35 -12.43
CA PRO A 63 -1.02 -9.21 -11.70
C PRO A 63 0.23 -9.22 -12.59
N LYS A 64 0.26 -10.03 -13.65
CA LYS A 64 1.37 -10.06 -14.64
C LYS A 64 1.59 -8.73 -15.37
N LYS A 65 0.57 -7.85 -15.44
CA LYS A 65 0.73 -6.50 -16.01
C LYS A 65 1.29 -5.51 -14.98
N LEU A 66 1.06 -5.74 -13.69
CA LEU A 66 1.50 -4.91 -12.58
C LEU A 66 2.93 -5.27 -12.15
N PHE A 67 3.20 -6.57 -11.96
CA PHE A 67 4.48 -7.12 -11.49
C PHE A 67 5.17 -7.81 -12.66
N ASN A 68 5.82 -7.01 -13.49
CA ASN A 68 6.53 -7.45 -14.70
C ASN A 68 8.05 -7.29 -14.53
N ASP A 69 8.80 -7.63 -15.56
CA ASP A 69 10.26 -7.62 -15.57
C ASP A 69 10.90 -6.22 -15.40
N ASN A 70 10.10 -5.17 -15.49
CA ASN A 70 10.52 -3.76 -15.34
C ASN A 70 9.83 -3.07 -14.16
N TYR A 71 9.56 -3.80 -13.09
CA TYR A 71 8.87 -3.24 -11.92
C TYR A 71 9.67 -2.07 -11.33
N ALA A 72 9.00 -0.91 -11.21
CA ALA A 72 9.67 0.36 -10.94
C ALA A 72 9.97 0.60 -9.44
N PHE A 73 9.36 -0.16 -8.53
CA PHE A 73 9.48 0.07 -7.10
C PHE A 73 10.59 -0.77 -6.49
N MET A 74 11.52 -0.11 -5.78
CA MET A 74 12.57 -0.73 -4.99
C MET A 74 12.46 -0.27 -3.53
N SER A 75 12.24 -1.23 -2.62
CA SER A 75 12.01 -0.94 -1.20
C SER A 75 13.23 -0.32 -0.52
N SER A 76 14.45 -0.65 -0.94
CA SER A 76 15.70 -0.16 -0.33
C SER A 76 16.05 1.28 -0.68
N THR A 77 15.31 1.94 -1.56
CA THR A 77 15.54 3.37 -1.89
C THR A 77 15.16 4.31 -0.74
N SER A 78 14.32 3.87 0.21
CA SER A 78 13.92 4.67 1.37
C SER A 78 14.75 4.33 2.61
N SER A 79 15.42 5.34 3.18
CA SER A 79 16.19 5.19 4.43
C SER A 79 15.32 4.80 5.61
N SER A 80 14.12 5.37 5.72
CA SER A 80 13.16 5.02 6.77
C SER A 80 12.70 3.57 6.66
N MET A 81 12.52 3.02 5.45
CA MET A 81 12.16 1.62 5.25
C MET A 81 13.33 0.68 5.61
N LYS A 82 14.58 1.07 5.38
CA LYS A 82 15.75 0.28 5.84
C LYS A 82 15.74 0.12 7.36
N ILE A 83 15.51 1.20 8.10
CA ILE A 83 15.41 1.17 9.56
C ILE A 83 14.22 0.34 10.02
N HIS A 84 13.06 0.53 9.37
CA HIS A 84 11.84 -0.22 9.67
C HIS A 84 12.06 -1.73 9.54
N PHE A 85 12.54 -2.21 8.39
CA PHE A 85 12.75 -3.63 8.15
C PHE A 85 13.85 -4.23 9.03
N LYS A 86 14.90 -3.48 9.38
CA LYS A 86 15.89 -3.92 10.38
C LYS A 86 15.24 -4.15 11.75
N ASN A 87 14.39 -3.22 12.20
CA ASN A 87 13.68 -3.33 13.49
C ASN A 87 12.69 -4.51 13.49
N VAL A 88 11.95 -4.71 12.40
CA VAL A 88 11.05 -5.85 12.21
C VAL A 88 11.82 -7.16 12.26
N ALA A 89 12.92 -7.26 11.50
CA ALA A 89 13.77 -8.44 11.49
C ALA A 89 14.31 -8.78 12.89
N ASN A 90 14.77 -7.76 13.65
CA ASN A 90 15.24 -7.97 15.01
C ASN A 90 14.12 -8.49 15.95
N SER A 91 12.89 -8.00 15.78
CA SER A 91 11.74 -8.49 16.55
C SER A 91 11.38 -9.92 16.18
N ILE A 92 11.47 -10.30 14.90
CA ILE A 92 11.20 -11.66 14.43
C ILE A 92 12.30 -12.63 14.89
N LYS A 93 13.57 -12.23 14.84
CA LYS A 93 14.68 -13.06 15.34
C LYS A 93 14.52 -13.49 16.79
N LYS A 94 13.92 -12.64 17.65
CA LYS A 94 13.60 -13.01 19.05
C LYS A 94 12.58 -14.15 19.17
N MET A 95 11.81 -14.42 18.11
CA MET A 95 10.84 -15.53 18.04
C MET A 95 11.43 -16.80 17.42
N MET A 96 12.64 -16.73 16.85
CA MET A 96 13.29 -17.80 16.12
C MET A 96 14.31 -18.54 16.97
N LYS A 97 14.42 -19.86 16.74
CA LYS A 97 15.50 -20.69 17.26
C LYS A 97 16.64 -20.77 16.22
N LYS A 98 17.82 -21.27 16.61
CA LYS A 98 19.02 -21.37 15.75
C LYS A 98 18.73 -22.05 14.39
N ASN A 99 17.91 -23.09 14.38
CA ASN A 99 17.60 -23.88 13.17
C ASN A 99 16.25 -23.48 12.53
N SER A 100 15.68 -22.33 12.90
CA SER A 100 14.42 -21.87 12.31
C SER A 100 14.62 -21.48 10.86
N LYS A 101 13.58 -21.74 10.06
CA LYS A 101 13.51 -21.39 8.64
C LYS A 101 12.53 -20.27 8.41
N ILE A 102 12.93 -19.28 7.60
CA ILE A 102 12.10 -18.13 7.28
C ILE A 102 11.88 -18.00 5.77
N MET A 103 10.66 -17.64 5.37
CA MET A 103 10.33 -17.30 4.01
C MET A 103 9.77 -15.87 3.95
N GLU A 104 10.14 -15.13 2.90
CA GLU A 104 9.53 -13.82 2.58
C GLU A 104 8.78 -13.91 1.25
N ILE A 105 7.48 -13.57 1.27
CA ILE A 105 6.64 -13.46 0.06
C ILE A 105 6.73 -12.04 -0.45
N GLY A 106 7.08 -11.85 -1.74
CA GLY A 106 7.29 -10.53 -2.34
C GLY A 106 8.51 -9.83 -1.77
N CYS A 107 9.66 -10.52 -1.76
CA CYS A 107 10.88 -10.03 -1.09
C CYS A 107 11.51 -8.82 -1.78
N ASN A 108 10.99 -8.41 -2.93
CA ASN A 108 11.47 -7.27 -3.71
C ASN A 108 13.00 -7.32 -3.89
N ASP A 109 13.72 -6.24 -3.59
CA ASP A 109 15.18 -6.16 -3.66
C ASP A 109 15.91 -6.74 -2.41
N GLY A 110 15.20 -7.51 -1.57
CA GLY A 110 15.75 -8.25 -0.43
C GLY A 110 16.06 -7.42 0.81
N ILE A 111 15.47 -6.23 0.93
CA ILE A 111 15.74 -5.31 2.07
C ILE A 111 15.45 -5.93 3.44
N PHE A 112 14.40 -6.72 3.58
CA PHE A 112 14.09 -7.43 4.83
C PHE A 112 14.90 -8.73 4.92
N LEU A 113 14.89 -9.56 3.87
CA LEU A 113 15.48 -10.88 3.86
C LEU A 113 17.00 -10.89 4.12
N GLN A 114 17.72 -9.83 3.70
CA GLN A 114 19.16 -9.68 3.95
C GLN A 114 19.55 -9.72 5.44
N ASN A 115 18.60 -9.45 6.35
CA ASN A 115 18.83 -9.54 7.78
C ASN A 115 18.86 -10.98 8.30
N PHE A 116 18.53 -11.97 7.46
CA PHE A 116 18.43 -13.39 7.82
C PHE A 116 19.47 -14.27 7.10
N LYS A 117 20.58 -13.70 6.61
CA LYS A 117 21.63 -14.45 5.89
C LYS A 117 22.19 -15.64 6.70
N ASN A 118 22.21 -15.54 8.04
CA ASN A 118 22.70 -16.59 8.94
C ASN A 118 21.60 -17.61 9.32
N PHE A 119 20.41 -17.50 8.73
CA PHE A 119 19.30 -18.46 8.88
C PHE A 119 19.04 -19.17 7.54
N ASP A 120 18.40 -20.33 7.59
CA ASP A 120 17.83 -20.92 6.38
C ASP A 120 16.67 -20.02 5.92
N HIS A 121 16.89 -19.27 4.82
CA HIS A 121 15.95 -18.28 4.32
C HIS A 121 15.60 -18.53 2.86
N LEU A 122 14.39 -18.12 2.48
CA LEU A 122 13.90 -18.18 1.11
C LEU A 122 13.08 -16.94 0.79
N GLY A 123 13.40 -16.24 -0.29
CA GLY A 123 12.56 -15.18 -0.88
C GLY A 123 11.77 -15.70 -2.06
N ILE A 124 10.58 -15.15 -2.26
CA ILE A 124 9.76 -15.36 -3.46
C ILE A 124 9.44 -13.99 -4.05
N GLU A 125 9.81 -13.76 -5.33
CA GLU A 125 9.64 -12.48 -6.01
C GLU A 125 9.30 -12.72 -7.49
N PRO A 126 8.11 -12.29 -7.97
CA PRO A 126 7.72 -12.50 -9.36
C PRO A 126 8.44 -11.59 -10.35
N SER A 127 8.87 -10.39 -9.94
CA SER A 127 9.50 -9.41 -10.84
C SER A 127 10.98 -9.68 -11.02
N LYS A 128 11.38 -10.06 -12.23
CA LYS A 128 12.73 -10.54 -12.54
C LYS A 128 13.83 -9.53 -12.21
N ASN A 129 13.62 -8.25 -12.52
CA ASN A 129 14.62 -7.19 -12.27
C ASN A 129 14.97 -7.04 -10.78
N VAL A 130 13.97 -6.97 -9.90
CA VAL A 130 14.21 -6.84 -8.43
C VAL A 130 14.64 -8.17 -7.81
N CYS A 131 14.17 -9.30 -8.32
CA CYS A 131 14.67 -10.62 -7.95
C CYS A 131 16.18 -10.75 -8.20
N ASN A 132 16.68 -10.29 -9.35
CA ASN A 132 18.10 -10.29 -9.67
C ASN A 132 18.92 -9.42 -8.69
N ILE A 133 18.39 -8.28 -8.26
CA ILE A 133 19.02 -7.42 -7.23
C ILE A 133 19.12 -8.18 -5.89
N SER A 134 18.08 -8.92 -5.50
CA SER A 134 18.13 -9.73 -4.29
C SER A 134 19.19 -10.84 -4.39
N ARG A 135 19.27 -11.52 -5.53
CA ARG A 135 20.26 -12.58 -5.79
C ARG A 135 21.69 -12.05 -5.80
N SER A 136 21.93 -10.83 -6.34
CA SER A 136 23.26 -10.21 -6.30
C SER A 136 23.74 -9.92 -4.87
N LYS A 137 22.83 -9.80 -3.91
CA LYS A 137 23.11 -9.71 -2.46
C LYS A 137 23.37 -11.09 -1.80
N LYS A 138 23.50 -12.16 -2.60
CA LYS A 138 23.70 -13.55 -2.14
C LYS A 138 22.50 -14.08 -1.31
N LEU A 139 21.27 -13.68 -1.64
CA LEU A 139 20.05 -14.20 -1.03
C LEU A 139 19.49 -15.35 -1.86
N LYS A 140 18.92 -16.36 -1.17
CA LYS A 140 18.19 -17.46 -1.81
C LYS A 140 16.80 -16.94 -2.22
N VAL A 141 16.58 -16.72 -3.52
CA VAL A 141 15.31 -16.15 -4.05
C VAL A 141 14.84 -16.93 -5.26
N LEU A 142 13.56 -17.31 -5.26
CA LEU A 142 12.85 -17.88 -6.41
C LEU A 142 12.14 -16.76 -7.17
N ASN A 143 12.38 -16.68 -8.48
CA ASN A 143 11.65 -15.76 -9.36
C ASN A 143 10.34 -16.42 -9.78
N SER A 144 9.30 -16.25 -8.98
CA SER A 144 7.99 -16.84 -9.19
C SER A 144 6.91 -16.12 -8.38
N PHE A 145 5.64 -16.32 -8.77
CA PHE A 145 4.51 -16.06 -7.88
C PHE A 145 4.43 -17.16 -6.81
N PHE A 146 3.89 -16.81 -5.62
CA PHE A 146 3.66 -17.77 -4.55
C PHE A 146 2.35 -18.52 -4.81
N THR A 147 2.44 -19.73 -5.32
CA THR A 147 1.32 -20.60 -5.76
C THR A 147 1.41 -22.01 -5.20
N GLU A 148 0.31 -22.77 -5.28
CA GLU A 148 0.32 -24.18 -4.85
C GLU A 148 1.31 -25.00 -5.68
N GLU A 149 1.38 -24.78 -6.99
CA GLU A 149 2.33 -25.47 -7.87
C GLU A 149 3.77 -25.23 -7.44
N LEU A 150 4.13 -24.00 -7.05
CA LEU A 150 5.46 -23.71 -6.56
C LEU A 150 5.77 -24.47 -5.27
N ILE A 151 4.79 -24.54 -4.34
CA ILE A 151 4.96 -25.27 -3.07
C ILE A 151 5.21 -26.75 -3.32
N ASP A 152 4.45 -27.37 -4.22
CA ASP A 152 4.55 -28.78 -4.55
C ASP A 152 5.89 -29.06 -5.26
N GLN A 153 6.23 -28.32 -6.31
CA GLN A 153 7.47 -28.48 -7.07
C GLN A 153 8.74 -28.29 -6.23
N LYS A 154 8.72 -27.33 -5.29
CA LYS A 154 9.87 -27.02 -4.43
C LYS A 154 9.81 -27.71 -3.08
N LYS A 155 8.83 -28.58 -2.85
CA LYS A 155 8.64 -29.36 -1.61
C LYS A 155 8.65 -28.45 -0.37
N LEU A 156 7.83 -27.38 -0.39
CA LEU A 156 7.81 -26.36 0.65
C LEU A 156 6.77 -26.63 1.75
N HIS A 157 6.13 -27.79 1.78
CA HIS A 157 5.13 -28.17 2.77
C HIS A 157 5.73 -28.26 4.19
N ASN A 158 5.02 -27.69 5.18
CA ASN A 158 5.39 -27.73 6.61
C ASN A 158 6.87 -27.41 6.88
N LYS A 159 7.42 -26.42 6.18
CA LYS A 159 8.86 -26.19 6.15
C LYS A 159 9.29 -24.96 6.96
N PHE A 160 8.45 -23.95 7.07
CA PHE A 160 8.84 -22.66 7.63
C PHE A 160 8.30 -22.46 9.04
N ASP A 161 9.17 -21.91 9.90
CA ASP A 161 8.83 -21.46 11.25
C ASP A 161 8.24 -20.05 11.22
N ILE A 162 8.71 -19.24 10.26
CA ILE A 162 8.19 -17.89 10.00
C ILE A 162 7.97 -17.72 8.49
N ILE A 163 6.81 -17.20 8.12
CA ILE A 163 6.56 -16.60 6.82
C ILE A 163 6.32 -15.10 7.05
N PHE A 164 6.96 -14.24 6.25
CA PHE A 164 6.81 -12.80 6.32
C PHE A 164 6.34 -12.24 4.96
N ALA A 165 5.55 -11.16 4.99
CA ALA A 165 5.20 -10.38 3.82
C ALA A 165 4.95 -8.92 4.21
N ALA A 166 5.30 -7.96 3.36
CA ALA A 166 5.01 -6.55 3.61
C ALA A 166 4.54 -5.85 2.34
N ASN A 167 3.30 -5.33 2.38
CA ASN A 167 2.65 -4.65 1.26
C ASN A 167 2.57 -5.53 -0.01
N VAL A 168 2.18 -6.79 0.17
CA VAL A 168 2.07 -7.80 -0.88
C VAL A 168 0.71 -8.49 -0.87
N ILE A 169 0.15 -8.74 0.32
CA ILE A 169 -1.06 -9.54 0.48
C ILE A 169 -2.26 -8.84 -0.16
N CYS A 170 -2.33 -7.51 -0.03
CA CYS A 170 -3.35 -6.71 -0.69
C CYS A 170 -3.23 -6.71 -2.22
N HIS A 171 -2.08 -7.11 -2.78
CA HIS A 171 -1.82 -7.19 -4.21
C HIS A 171 -2.20 -8.54 -4.84
N ILE A 172 -2.59 -9.53 -4.04
CA ILE A 172 -2.89 -10.88 -4.52
C ILE A 172 -4.41 -11.04 -4.68
N PRO A 173 -4.91 -11.17 -5.94
CA PRO A 173 -6.36 -11.20 -6.18
C PRO A 173 -7.07 -12.38 -5.54
N ASN A 174 -6.45 -13.57 -5.55
CA ASN A 174 -6.98 -14.78 -4.94
C ASN A 174 -6.41 -15.00 -3.54
N MET A 175 -7.00 -14.31 -2.58
CA MET A 175 -6.57 -14.35 -1.19
C MET A 175 -6.78 -15.71 -0.53
N LEU A 176 -7.82 -16.47 -0.93
CA LEU A 176 -8.05 -17.80 -0.39
C LEU A 176 -6.95 -18.78 -0.80
N ALA A 177 -6.53 -18.74 -2.07
CA ALA A 177 -5.39 -19.54 -2.54
C ALA A 177 -4.09 -19.14 -1.79
N LEU A 178 -3.86 -17.85 -1.56
CA LEU A 178 -2.72 -17.38 -0.79
C LEU A 178 -2.71 -17.98 0.63
N PHE A 179 -3.80 -17.84 1.39
CA PHE A 179 -3.84 -18.36 2.77
C PHE A 179 -3.74 -19.88 2.81
N LYS A 180 -4.27 -20.60 1.81
CA LYS A 180 -4.06 -22.04 1.65
C LYS A 180 -2.57 -22.37 1.44
N CYS A 181 -1.87 -21.61 0.60
CA CYS A 181 -0.43 -21.75 0.40
C CYS A 181 0.35 -21.49 1.69
N VAL A 182 0.00 -20.44 2.44
CA VAL A 182 0.61 -20.12 3.73
C VAL A 182 0.40 -21.26 4.73
N GLU A 183 -0.84 -21.75 4.87
CA GLU A 183 -1.18 -22.86 5.75
C GLU A 183 -0.38 -24.13 5.43
N LYS A 184 -0.27 -24.48 4.13
CA LYS A 184 0.51 -25.63 3.66
C LYS A 184 2.00 -25.50 3.97
N SER A 185 2.56 -24.29 3.85
CA SER A 185 4.01 -24.06 3.98
C SER A 185 4.47 -23.88 5.43
N LEU A 186 3.59 -23.43 6.34
CA LEU A 186 3.90 -23.26 7.75
C LEU A 186 3.97 -24.60 8.48
N LYS A 187 4.94 -24.75 9.37
CA LYS A 187 4.94 -25.80 10.40
C LYS A 187 3.78 -25.60 11.38
N GLN A 188 3.46 -26.62 12.15
CA GLN A 188 2.54 -26.50 13.29
C GLN A 188 3.10 -25.48 14.30
N ASP A 189 2.25 -24.64 14.87
CA ASP A 189 2.58 -23.57 15.82
C ASP A 189 3.50 -22.44 15.27
N ALA A 190 3.79 -22.45 13.97
CA ALA A 190 4.57 -21.44 13.28
C ALA A 190 3.74 -20.16 12.96
N PHE A 191 4.43 -19.08 12.58
CA PHE A 191 3.82 -17.79 12.38
C PHE A 191 3.87 -17.32 10.93
N PHE A 192 2.75 -16.78 10.45
CA PHE A 192 2.70 -15.88 9.31
C PHE A 192 2.54 -14.45 9.83
N ILE A 193 3.50 -13.60 9.53
CA ILE A 193 3.53 -12.19 9.93
C ILE A 193 3.48 -11.34 8.69
N PHE A 194 2.51 -10.42 8.59
CA PHE A 194 2.48 -9.53 7.44
C PHE A 194 2.06 -8.10 7.80
N GLU A 195 2.48 -7.17 6.97
CA GLU A 195 2.19 -5.74 7.10
C GLU A 195 1.41 -5.26 5.89
N GLU A 196 0.30 -4.56 6.13
CA GLU A 196 -0.54 -3.98 5.08
C GLU A 196 -1.12 -2.63 5.47
N PRO A 197 -1.44 -1.76 4.50
CA PRO A 197 -2.23 -0.56 4.77
C PRO A 197 -3.49 -0.90 5.55
N TYR A 198 -3.75 -0.14 6.61
CA TYR A 198 -4.83 -0.42 7.53
C TYR A 198 -6.09 0.37 7.18
N LEU A 199 -7.22 -0.33 6.97
CA LEU A 199 -8.51 0.29 6.66
C LEU A 199 -8.89 1.36 7.69
N GLY A 200 -8.71 1.10 8.99
CA GLY A 200 -9.02 2.07 10.03
C GLY A 200 -8.21 3.37 9.93
N ALA A 201 -6.92 3.30 9.56
CA ALA A 201 -6.10 4.49 9.33
C ALA A 201 -6.53 5.24 8.05
N MET A 202 -6.91 4.51 7.00
CA MET A 202 -7.44 5.09 5.76
C MET A 202 -8.73 5.87 6.02
N LEU A 203 -9.66 5.30 6.80
CA LEU A 203 -10.92 5.95 7.18
C LEU A 203 -10.68 7.19 8.04
N GLU A 204 -9.79 7.09 9.04
CA GLU A 204 -9.43 8.16 9.97
C GLU A 204 -8.87 9.38 9.24
N LYS A 205 -7.94 9.17 8.31
CA LYS A 205 -7.22 10.24 7.59
C LYS A 205 -7.86 10.63 6.26
N THR A 206 -8.85 9.89 5.81
CA THR A 206 -9.40 10.02 4.44
C THR A 206 -8.29 9.86 3.38
N SER A 207 -7.37 8.91 3.59
CA SER A 207 -6.23 8.67 2.69
C SER A 207 -6.63 7.78 1.51
N TYR A 208 -7.51 8.32 0.65
CA TYR A 208 -8.02 7.63 -0.55
C TYR A 208 -6.95 7.39 -1.63
N ASP A 209 -5.78 7.97 -1.51
CA ASP A 209 -4.59 7.66 -2.29
C ASP A 209 -4.11 6.22 -2.11
N GLN A 210 -4.51 5.56 -1.01
CA GLN A 210 -4.28 4.13 -0.82
C GLN A 210 -5.09 3.23 -1.76
N ILE A 211 -6.14 3.77 -2.42
CA ILE A 211 -6.99 3.04 -3.35
C ILE A 211 -6.42 3.23 -4.75
N TYR A 212 -5.68 2.24 -5.25
CA TYR A 212 -5.14 2.20 -6.61
C TYR A 212 -5.03 0.73 -7.09
N ASP A 213 -4.69 0.54 -8.32
CA ASP A 213 -4.82 -0.72 -9.07
C ASP A 213 -4.05 -1.92 -8.47
N GLU A 214 -2.98 -1.69 -7.71
CA GLU A 214 -2.24 -2.75 -7.02
C GLU A 214 -2.92 -3.18 -5.70
N HIS A 215 -3.71 -2.31 -5.06
CA HIS A 215 -4.36 -2.58 -3.79
C HIS A 215 -5.77 -3.18 -3.98
N PHE A 216 -5.85 -4.47 -4.26
CA PHE A 216 -7.14 -5.17 -4.42
C PHE A 216 -8.01 -5.13 -3.17
N TYR A 217 -7.38 -5.00 -2.00
CA TYR A 217 -8.01 -5.05 -0.69
C TYR A 217 -7.48 -3.99 0.26
N MET A 218 -8.33 -3.56 1.20
CA MET A 218 -7.94 -2.85 2.41
C MET A 218 -8.39 -3.66 3.62
N PHE A 219 -7.45 -3.99 4.50
CA PHE A 219 -7.70 -4.88 5.62
C PHE A 219 -7.97 -4.17 6.93
N SER A 220 -8.78 -4.82 7.76
CA SER A 220 -8.91 -4.58 9.20
C SER A 220 -8.59 -5.87 9.96
N ALA A 221 -8.38 -5.79 11.26
CA ALA A 221 -8.20 -7.00 12.09
C ALA A 221 -9.46 -7.87 12.04
N HIS A 222 -10.63 -7.23 11.99
CA HIS A 222 -11.92 -7.93 11.83
C HIS A 222 -11.98 -8.71 10.50
N SER A 223 -11.65 -8.07 9.36
CA SER A 223 -11.71 -8.73 8.06
C SER A 223 -10.69 -9.88 7.96
N ILE A 224 -9.47 -9.70 8.46
CA ILE A 224 -8.47 -10.77 8.50
C ILE A 224 -8.97 -11.94 9.36
N LYS A 225 -9.46 -11.68 10.58
CA LYS A 225 -10.02 -12.72 11.44
C LYS A 225 -11.12 -13.50 10.74
N SER A 226 -12.04 -12.81 10.04
CA SER A 226 -13.14 -13.44 9.29
C SER A 226 -12.65 -14.32 8.13
N ILE A 227 -11.61 -13.87 7.40
CA ILE A 227 -11.02 -14.66 6.29
C ILE A 227 -10.39 -15.94 6.81
N LEU A 228 -9.67 -15.84 7.94
CA LEU A 228 -8.91 -16.97 8.52
C LEU A 228 -9.80 -18.09 9.07
N ASN A 229 -11.08 -17.84 9.34
CA ASN A 229 -12.02 -18.86 9.81
C ASN A 229 -12.15 -20.08 8.86
N LYS A 230 -11.65 -19.97 7.61
CA LYS A 230 -11.64 -21.07 6.64
C LYS A 230 -10.39 -21.95 6.69
N PHE A 231 -9.44 -21.64 7.58
CA PHE A 231 -8.10 -22.27 7.66
C PHE A 231 -7.75 -22.61 9.11
N ASN A 232 -6.75 -23.49 9.32
CA ASN A 232 -6.14 -23.71 10.64
C ASN A 232 -5.16 -22.57 11.01
N LEU A 233 -5.55 -21.34 10.67
CA LEU A 233 -4.78 -20.11 10.88
C LEU A 233 -5.58 -19.17 11.79
N GLN A 234 -4.92 -18.65 12.82
CA GLN A 234 -5.58 -17.79 13.80
C GLN A 234 -4.85 -16.46 13.97
N LEU A 235 -5.59 -15.34 13.88
CA LEU A 235 -5.05 -14.03 14.22
C LEU A 235 -4.85 -13.94 15.73
N VAL A 236 -3.60 -13.88 16.19
CA VAL A 236 -3.26 -13.89 17.64
C VAL A 236 -2.81 -12.53 18.15
N LYS A 237 -2.24 -11.67 17.27
CA LYS A 237 -1.76 -10.34 17.61
C LYS A 237 -1.88 -9.41 16.40
N ALA A 238 -2.15 -8.13 16.64
CA ALA A 238 -2.06 -7.08 15.64
C ALA A 238 -1.43 -5.82 16.26
N GLU A 239 -0.71 -5.03 15.44
CA GLU A 239 -0.03 -3.82 15.88
C GLU A 239 -0.17 -2.73 14.82
N ARG A 240 -0.68 -1.54 15.21
CA ARG A 240 -0.65 -0.37 14.32
C ARG A 240 0.79 0.10 14.13
N ILE A 241 1.18 0.36 12.88
CA ILE A 241 2.50 0.85 12.50
C ILE A 241 2.37 2.09 11.62
N LEU A 242 3.42 2.92 11.59
CA LEU A 242 3.36 4.23 10.92
C LEU A 242 3.67 4.19 9.43
N THR A 243 4.15 3.06 8.90
CA THR A 243 4.49 2.91 7.48
C THR A 243 3.29 3.23 6.58
N HIS A 244 3.57 3.73 5.39
CA HIS A 244 2.57 4.03 4.35
C HIS A 244 1.41 4.95 4.79
N GLY A 245 1.61 5.74 5.87
CA GLY A 245 0.58 6.63 6.41
C GLY A 245 -0.34 5.98 7.44
N GLY A 246 -0.09 4.75 7.80
CA GLY A 246 -0.78 3.95 8.82
C GLY A 246 -1.10 2.56 8.29
N SER A 247 -0.30 1.59 8.72
CA SER A 247 -0.44 0.18 8.41
C SER A 247 -0.73 -0.63 9.67
N MET A 248 -1.03 -1.89 9.49
CA MET A 248 -1.20 -2.87 10.56
C MET A 248 -0.25 -4.04 10.30
N ARG A 249 0.46 -4.48 11.33
CA ARG A 249 1.18 -5.75 11.34
C ARG A 249 0.32 -6.79 12.00
N TYR A 250 0.03 -7.85 11.26
CA TYR A 250 -0.79 -8.98 11.68
C TYR A 250 0.11 -10.16 12.00
N TYR A 251 -0.14 -10.82 13.13
CA TYR A 251 0.54 -12.05 13.54
C TYR A 251 -0.48 -13.17 13.52
N ILE A 252 -0.31 -14.09 12.60
CA ILE A 252 -1.16 -15.25 12.40
C ILE A 252 -0.38 -16.49 12.80
N LYS A 253 -0.99 -17.35 13.58
CA LYS A 253 -0.41 -18.60 14.04
C LYS A 253 -1.17 -19.78 13.44
N LYS A 254 -0.45 -20.80 12.96
CA LYS A 254 -1.05 -22.08 12.56
C LYS A 254 -1.30 -22.91 13.82
N THR A 255 -2.51 -22.80 14.38
CA THR A 255 -2.87 -23.45 15.65
C THR A 255 -4.37 -23.63 15.79
N LYS A 256 -4.77 -24.69 16.50
CA LYS A 256 -6.18 -24.92 16.87
C LYS A 256 -6.58 -24.21 18.17
N SER A 257 -5.60 -23.88 19.04
CA SER A 257 -5.84 -23.26 20.35
C SER A 257 -5.14 -21.90 20.48
N PRO A 258 -5.71 -20.83 19.92
CA PRO A 258 -5.07 -19.52 19.87
C PRO A 258 -5.12 -18.80 21.23
N LYS A 259 -3.97 -18.30 21.70
CA LYS A 259 -3.91 -17.29 22.79
C LYS A 259 -3.90 -15.90 22.17
N ILE A 260 -4.99 -15.17 22.34
CA ILE A 260 -5.17 -13.81 21.78
C ILE A 260 -4.57 -12.78 22.72
N THR A 261 -3.69 -11.91 22.22
CA THR A 261 -3.05 -10.85 23.01
C THR A 261 -4.02 -9.73 23.38
N SER A 262 -3.73 -9.01 24.49
CA SER A 262 -4.47 -7.80 24.89
C SER A 262 -4.46 -6.72 23.81
N LYS A 263 -3.35 -6.56 23.10
CA LYS A 263 -3.26 -5.63 21.95
C LYS A 263 -4.27 -5.93 20.85
N LEU A 264 -4.47 -7.20 20.50
CA LEU A 264 -5.48 -7.58 19.50
C LEU A 264 -6.88 -7.27 20.01
N LYS A 265 -7.19 -7.57 21.28
CA LYS A 265 -8.48 -7.25 21.90
C LYS A 265 -8.77 -5.73 21.83
N GLN A 266 -7.78 -4.89 22.15
CA GLN A 266 -7.89 -3.44 22.05
C GLN A 266 -8.17 -2.96 20.61
N ILE A 267 -7.48 -3.52 19.62
CA ILE A 267 -7.70 -3.19 18.20
C ILE A 267 -9.11 -3.59 17.77
N LEU A 268 -9.57 -4.79 18.09
CA LEU A 268 -10.92 -5.25 17.75
C LEU A 268 -12.00 -4.40 18.44
N SER A 269 -11.77 -3.98 19.69
CA SER A 269 -12.67 -3.06 20.41
C SER A 269 -12.71 -1.68 19.74
N PHE A 270 -11.55 -1.13 19.34
CA PHE A 270 -11.49 0.10 18.58
C PHE A 270 -12.23 -0.01 17.24
N GLU A 271 -12.02 -1.08 16.48
CA GLU A 271 -12.70 -1.32 15.20
C GLU A 271 -14.23 -1.42 15.37
N LYS A 272 -14.69 -2.06 16.46
CA LYS A 272 -16.11 -2.10 16.84
C LYS A 272 -16.63 -0.70 17.13
N LYS A 273 -15.92 0.10 17.93
CA LYS A 273 -16.27 1.49 18.28
C LYS A 273 -16.44 2.38 17.05
N ILE A 274 -15.54 2.30 16.08
CA ILE A 274 -15.62 3.08 14.83
C ILE A 274 -16.57 2.44 13.78
N ARG A 275 -17.22 1.32 14.12
CA ARG A 275 -18.15 0.60 13.26
C ARG A 275 -17.54 0.24 11.90
N ILE A 276 -16.28 -0.26 11.89
CA ILE A 276 -15.47 -0.51 10.69
C ILE A 276 -16.12 -1.48 9.71
N THR A 277 -16.97 -2.38 10.20
CA THR A 277 -17.70 -3.38 9.38
C THR A 277 -18.99 -2.84 8.77
N LYS A 278 -19.37 -1.57 9.05
CA LYS A 278 -20.65 -1.02 8.57
C LYS A 278 -20.50 -0.21 7.29
N ILE A 279 -21.39 -0.47 6.33
CA ILE A 279 -21.42 0.21 5.03
C ILE A 279 -21.56 1.74 5.18
N GLN A 280 -22.26 2.20 6.22
CA GLN A 280 -22.42 3.62 6.52
C GLN A 280 -21.07 4.29 6.82
N THR A 281 -20.15 3.58 7.46
CA THR A 281 -18.78 4.07 7.71
C THR A 281 -18.02 4.27 6.40
N ILE A 282 -18.17 3.34 5.45
CA ILE A 282 -17.55 3.45 4.13
C ILE A 282 -18.22 4.56 3.30
N LYS A 283 -19.56 4.71 3.36
CA LYS A 283 -20.26 5.82 2.71
C LYS A 283 -19.81 7.19 3.23
N LYS A 284 -19.60 7.32 4.57
CA LYS A 284 -19.05 8.53 5.18
C LYS A 284 -17.62 8.83 4.68
N PHE A 285 -16.78 7.80 4.58
CA PHE A 285 -15.44 7.93 3.99
C PHE A 285 -15.51 8.44 2.55
N VAL A 286 -16.39 7.90 1.71
CA VAL A 286 -16.59 8.36 0.32
C VAL A 286 -17.00 9.84 0.28
N LYS A 287 -17.92 10.26 1.15
CA LYS A 287 -18.29 11.68 1.27
C LYS A 287 -17.05 12.55 1.58
N ASN A 288 -16.25 12.14 2.57
CA ASN A 288 -15.02 12.85 2.93
C ASN A 288 -14.02 12.91 1.76
N CYS A 289 -13.94 11.85 0.92
CA CYS A 289 -13.10 11.87 -0.30
C CYS A 289 -13.57 12.95 -1.28
N VAL A 290 -14.89 13.05 -1.51
CA VAL A 290 -15.47 14.08 -2.39
C VAL A 290 -15.23 15.48 -1.83
N ASP A 291 -15.37 15.67 -0.53
CA ASP A 291 -15.13 16.96 0.13
C ASP A 291 -13.64 17.34 0.06
N SER A 292 -12.73 16.36 0.27
CA SER A 292 -11.28 16.57 0.07
C SER A 292 -10.96 16.99 -1.37
N LYS A 293 -11.56 16.33 -2.38
CA LYS A 293 -11.43 16.74 -3.79
C LYS A 293 -11.84 18.20 -4.03
N LYS A 294 -13.01 18.61 -3.53
CA LYS A 294 -13.50 19.99 -3.66
C LYS A 294 -12.52 20.97 -3.02
N ARG A 295 -12.05 20.69 -1.80
CA ARG A 295 -11.08 21.50 -1.05
C ARG A 295 -9.78 21.68 -1.83
N ILE A 296 -9.19 20.58 -2.35
CA ILE A 296 -7.94 20.62 -3.11
C ILE A 296 -8.09 21.48 -4.36
N LEU A 297 -9.14 21.26 -5.15
CA LEU A 297 -9.37 22.02 -6.38
C LEU A 297 -9.57 23.52 -6.09
N LYS A 298 -10.27 23.87 -5.00
CA LYS A 298 -10.44 25.27 -4.58
C LYS A 298 -9.08 25.91 -4.25
N ILE A 299 -8.24 25.23 -3.46
CA ILE A 299 -6.90 25.73 -3.11
C ILE A 299 -6.05 25.92 -4.38
N MET A 300 -5.97 24.92 -5.24
CA MET A 300 -5.15 24.97 -6.45
C MET A 300 -5.62 26.07 -7.41
N ASN A 301 -6.93 26.20 -7.63
CA ASN A 301 -7.50 27.26 -8.46
C ASN A 301 -7.18 28.66 -7.92
N ASN A 302 -7.28 28.87 -6.59
CA ASN A 302 -6.96 30.15 -5.98
C ASN A 302 -5.48 30.51 -6.15
N ILE A 303 -4.58 29.54 -6.02
CA ILE A 303 -3.14 29.73 -6.25
C ILE A 303 -2.87 30.12 -7.71
N LYS A 304 -3.48 29.40 -8.65
CA LYS A 304 -3.34 29.71 -10.09
C LYS A 304 -3.92 31.07 -10.47
N LYS A 305 -5.07 31.49 -9.90
CA LYS A 305 -5.66 32.83 -10.10
C LYS A 305 -4.72 33.95 -9.63
N LYS A 306 -3.89 33.67 -8.61
CA LYS A 306 -2.86 34.60 -8.12
C LYS A 306 -1.56 34.60 -8.94
N GLY A 307 -1.52 33.89 -10.07
CA GLY A 307 -0.36 33.80 -10.97
C GLY A 307 0.76 32.83 -10.51
N PHE A 308 0.57 32.08 -9.42
CA PHE A 308 1.63 31.19 -8.91
C PHE A 308 1.62 29.81 -9.57
N ASP A 309 2.81 29.26 -9.73
CA ASP A 309 2.99 27.89 -10.16
C ASP A 309 2.92 26.90 -9.00
N ILE A 310 2.35 25.73 -9.28
CA ILE A 310 2.27 24.60 -8.35
C ILE A 310 3.14 23.48 -8.90
N TYR A 311 3.99 22.91 -8.05
CA TYR A 311 4.76 21.71 -8.34
C TYR A 311 4.27 20.54 -7.49
N GLY A 312 4.59 19.31 -7.86
CA GLY A 312 4.40 18.13 -7.03
C GLY A 312 5.68 17.72 -6.32
N TYR A 313 5.57 17.07 -5.18
CA TYR A 313 6.69 16.50 -4.44
C TYR A 313 6.45 15.01 -4.19
N GLY A 314 7.24 14.14 -4.85
CA GLY A 314 7.16 12.69 -4.83
C GLY A 314 6.19 12.12 -5.88
N ALA A 315 6.70 11.54 -6.96
CA ALA A 315 5.92 10.85 -7.99
C ALA A 315 5.58 9.42 -7.54
N THR A 316 4.70 9.29 -6.56
CA THR A 316 4.31 8.00 -5.99
C THR A 316 3.19 7.34 -6.79
N SER A 317 3.06 6.00 -6.73
CA SER A 317 1.91 5.26 -7.31
C SER A 317 0.57 5.82 -6.81
N LYS A 318 0.50 6.15 -5.52
CA LYS A 318 -0.67 6.71 -4.83
C LYS A 318 -1.13 8.06 -5.41
N SER A 319 -0.20 8.85 -5.97
CA SER A 319 -0.51 10.13 -6.60
C SER A 319 -1.45 10.00 -7.79
N THR A 320 -1.47 8.82 -8.43
CA THR A 320 -2.34 8.52 -9.57
C THR A 320 -3.81 8.67 -9.19
N THR A 321 -4.22 8.10 -8.06
CA THR A 321 -5.60 8.25 -7.57
C THR A 321 -5.94 9.71 -7.30
N ILE A 322 -5.04 10.46 -6.67
CA ILE A 322 -5.27 11.89 -6.38
C ILE A 322 -5.47 12.68 -7.67
N LEU A 323 -4.54 12.58 -8.62
CA LEU A 323 -4.57 13.36 -9.85
C LEU A 323 -5.77 13.05 -10.74
N HIS A 324 -6.16 11.76 -10.82
CA HIS A 324 -7.27 11.33 -11.67
C HIS A 324 -8.63 11.51 -10.98
N PHE A 325 -8.80 11.09 -9.74
CA PHE A 325 -10.05 11.28 -8.99
C PHE A 325 -10.38 12.76 -8.80
N CYS A 326 -9.40 13.57 -8.43
CA CYS A 326 -9.62 15.02 -8.32
C CYS A 326 -9.76 15.70 -9.68
N LYS A 327 -9.53 15.03 -10.80
CA LYS A 327 -9.58 15.60 -12.16
C LYS A 327 -8.65 16.83 -12.29
N VAL A 328 -7.44 16.74 -11.68
CA VAL A 328 -6.44 17.80 -11.79
C VAL A 328 -6.04 17.95 -13.26
N LYS A 329 -6.21 19.17 -13.82
CA LYS A 329 -5.83 19.44 -15.21
C LYS A 329 -4.30 19.43 -15.36
N ASP A 330 -3.80 19.05 -16.53
CA ASP A 330 -2.36 18.91 -16.79
C ASP A 330 -1.58 20.22 -16.60
N ASN A 331 -2.22 21.38 -16.86
CA ASN A 331 -1.60 22.70 -16.69
C ASN A 331 -1.62 23.23 -15.23
N MET A 332 -2.22 22.53 -14.30
CA MET A 332 -2.28 22.97 -12.90
C MET A 332 -1.00 22.65 -12.13
N ILE A 333 -0.24 21.66 -12.58
CA ILE A 333 1.04 21.25 -11.97
C ILE A 333 2.12 21.33 -13.05
N LYS A 334 3.15 22.13 -12.85
CA LYS A 334 4.26 22.34 -13.81
C LYS A 334 5.14 21.09 -13.97
N GLY A 335 5.31 20.33 -12.88
CA GLY A 335 6.05 19.09 -12.85
C GLY A 335 6.07 18.51 -11.45
N ILE A 336 6.54 17.26 -11.31
CA ILE A 336 6.63 16.56 -10.01
C ILE A 336 8.08 16.21 -9.74
N PHE A 337 8.64 16.72 -8.65
CA PHE A 337 9.98 16.38 -8.21
C PHE A 337 10.04 14.96 -7.65
N ASP A 338 10.99 14.18 -8.12
CA ASP A 338 11.29 12.83 -7.62
C ASP A 338 12.79 12.55 -7.74
N ASN A 339 13.31 11.67 -6.89
CA ASN A 339 14.72 11.27 -6.91
C ASN A 339 14.93 9.86 -7.49
N THR A 340 13.87 9.21 -7.99
CA THR A 340 13.93 7.86 -8.55
C THR A 340 14.44 7.93 -10.00
N PRO A 341 15.67 7.43 -10.32
CA PRO A 341 16.26 7.58 -11.65
C PRO A 341 15.38 7.02 -12.77
N THR A 342 14.67 5.92 -12.51
CA THR A 342 13.79 5.27 -13.50
C THR A 342 12.53 6.06 -13.84
N LYS A 343 12.20 7.14 -13.10
CA LYS A 343 11.03 8.00 -13.32
C LYS A 343 11.39 9.36 -13.92
N ILE A 344 12.60 9.86 -13.66
CA ILE A 344 13.05 11.17 -14.12
C ILE A 344 12.89 11.27 -15.64
N ASP A 345 12.51 12.44 -16.14
CA ASP A 345 12.23 12.78 -17.55
C ASP A 345 11.08 12.00 -18.20
N LYS A 346 10.36 11.20 -17.45
CA LYS A 346 9.11 10.57 -17.90
C LYS A 346 7.89 11.43 -17.55
N TYR A 347 6.79 11.15 -18.19
CA TYR A 347 5.49 11.69 -17.84
C TYR A 347 4.82 10.84 -16.76
N PHE A 348 4.03 11.51 -15.94
CA PHE A 348 3.14 10.87 -14.99
C PHE A 348 2.06 10.05 -15.73
N PRO A 349 1.61 8.90 -15.21
CA PRO A 349 0.66 8.03 -15.90
C PRO A 349 -0.59 8.77 -16.41
N ALA A 350 -0.81 8.71 -17.72
CA ALA A 350 -1.90 9.37 -18.46
C ALA A 350 -2.05 10.88 -18.22
N LYS A 351 -0.98 11.59 -17.83
CA LYS A 351 -0.93 13.05 -17.62
C LYS A 351 0.25 13.68 -18.34
N LYS A 352 0.06 14.86 -18.94
CA LYS A 352 1.15 15.70 -19.49
C LYS A 352 1.90 16.44 -18.37
N ILE A 353 2.22 15.76 -17.27
CA ILE A 353 2.97 16.29 -16.14
C ILE A 353 4.30 15.57 -16.10
N LYS A 354 5.41 16.30 -16.28
CA LYS A 354 6.76 15.74 -16.35
C LYS A 354 7.30 15.46 -14.94
N ILE A 355 8.06 14.38 -14.80
CA ILE A 355 8.83 14.10 -13.58
C ILE A 355 10.16 14.82 -13.68
N ILE A 356 10.44 15.67 -12.71
CA ILE A 356 11.63 16.54 -12.64
C ILE A 356 12.62 15.92 -11.64
N ASP A 357 13.91 15.89 -12.00
CA ASP A 357 14.94 15.49 -11.05
C ASP A 357 14.91 16.40 -9.82
N TYR A 358 14.88 15.79 -8.64
CA TYR A 358 14.93 16.54 -7.38
C TYR A 358 16.12 17.49 -7.27
N LYS A 359 17.24 17.23 -7.96
CA LYS A 359 18.40 18.14 -8.00
C LYS A 359 18.05 19.57 -8.46
N GLN A 360 16.99 19.70 -9.30
CA GLN A 360 16.51 20.99 -9.76
C GLN A 360 15.68 21.76 -8.72
N PHE A 361 15.32 21.13 -7.60
CA PHE A 361 14.45 21.72 -6.58
C PHE A 361 15.04 23.02 -5.99
N GLY A 362 16.33 23.03 -5.68
CA GLY A 362 17.03 24.22 -5.15
C GLY A 362 17.20 25.36 -6.15
N VAL A 363 17.17 25.06 -7.45
CA VAL A 363 17.21 26.07 -8.55
C VAL A 363 15.84 26.67 -8.77
N ILE A 364 14.79 25.83 -8.86
CA ILE A 364 13.41 26.26 -9.16
C ILE A 364 12.78 26.97 -7.95
N LYS A 365 13.13 26.57 -6.72
CA LYS A 365 12.61 27.14 -5.44
C LYS A 365 11.09 27.32 -5.44
N PRO A 366 10.30 26.23 -5.57
CA PRO A 366 8.87 26.32 -5.71
C PRO A 366 8.21 26.88 -4.45
N ARG A 367 7.37 27.91 -4.59
CA ARG A 367 6.59 28.48 -3.47
C ARG A 367 5.44 27.55 -3.03
N TYR A 368 4.83 26.83 -3.96
CA TYR A 368 3.72 25.92 -3.69
C TYR A 368 4.04 24.53 -4.20
N CYS A 369 3.94 23.53 -3.29
CA CYS A 369 4.13 22.13 -3.62
C CYS A 369 2.96 21.26 -3.17
N PHE A 370 2.47 20.39 -4.06
CA PHE A 370 1.56 19.32 -3.68
C PHE A 370 2.35 18.16 -3.08
N LEU A 371 2.17 17.90 -1.80
CA LEU A 371 2.84 16.85 -1.05
C LEU A 371 2.20 15.49 -1.35
N PHE A 372 2.60 14.83 -2.43
CA PHE A 372 2.10 13.50 -2.78
C PHE A 372 2.68 12.42 -1.86
N ALA A 373 3.96 12.51 -1.51
CA ALA A 373 4.63 11.60 -0.59
C ALA A 373 4.36 11.95 0.89
N TRP A 374 3.14 12.32 1.22
CA TRP A 374 2.74 12.83 2.54
C TRP A 374 3.06 11.90 3.72
N ASN A 375 3.10 10.60 3.48
CA ASN A 375 3.47 9.62 4.50
C ASN A 375 4.94 9.72 4.94
N HIS A 376 5.78 10.43 4.18
CA HIS A 376 7.17 10.77 4.50
C HIS A 376 7.33 12.23 4.95
N TYR A 377 6.26 12.91 5.36
CA TYR A 377 6.27 14.34 5.69
C TYR A 377 7.36 14.73 6.69
N SER A 378 7.65 13.91 7.70
CA SER A 378 8.66 14.22 8.72
C SER A 378 10.06 14.33 8.14
N GLU A 379 10.42 13.44 7.23
CA GLU A 379 11.70 13.45 6.50
C GLU A 379 11.74 14.62 5.52
N ILE A 380 10.66 14.81 4.75
CA ILE A 380 10.55 15.89 3.77
C ILE A 380 10.64 17.25 4.45
N PHE A 381 9.88 17.49 5.52
CA PHE A 381 9.89 18.81 6.20
C PHE A 381 11.23 19.09 6.90
N LYS A 382 11.92 18.06 7.38
CA LYS A 382 13.28 18.21 7.88
C LYS A 382 14.26 18.60 6.77
N LYS A 383 14.15 17.95 5.62
CA LYS A 383 14.99 18.20 4.44
C LYS A 383 14.76 19.60 3.87
N GLU A 384 13.48 20.01 3.77
CA GLU A 384 13.08 21.28 3.16
C GLU A 384 12.93 22.44 4.19
N LYS A 385 13.49 22.31 5.39
CA LYS A 385 13.31 23.28 6.49
C LYS A 385 13.74 24.71 6.12
N LYS A 386 14.73 24.86 5.25
CA LYS A 386 15.26 26.15 4.80
C LYS A 386 14.44 26.80 3.67
N ASN A 387 13.49 26.07 3.09
CA ASN A 387 12.70 26.53 1.96
C ASN A 387 11.31 27.01 2.44
N GLU A 388 10.88 28.19 1.99
CA GLU A 388 9.57 28.77 2.32
C GLU A 388 8.46 28.18 1.44
N ILE A 389 8.16 26.88 1.65
CA ILE A 389 7.17 26.18 0.84
C ILE A 389 5.82 26.20 1.54
N LYS A 390 4.77 26.51 0.78
CA LYS A 390 3.37 26.27 1.16
C LYS A 390 2.90 24.94 0.57
N TRP A 391 2.63 23.99 1.43
CA TRP A 391 2.27 22.64 1.05
C TRP A 391 0.77 22.50 0.80
N ILE A 392 0.40 21.78 -0.24
CA ILE A 392 -0.96 21.34 -0.54
C ILE A 392 -1.00 19.83 -0.29
N CYS A 393 -2.03 19.33 0.40
CA CYS A 393 -2.20 17.90 0.62
C CYS A 393 -3.68 17.52 0.63
N HIS A 394 -3.98 16.32 0.11
CA HIS A 394 -5.34 15.77 0.18
C HIS A 394 -5.70 15.35 1.61
N ILE A 395 -4.71 14.97 2.41
CA ILE A 395 -4.88 14.73 3.84
C ILE A 395 -5.14 16.07 4.53
N ASP A 396 -6.13 16.11 5.43
CA ASP A 396 -6.41 17.29 6.23
C ASP A 396 -5.23 17.61 7.14
N LYS A 397 -4.85 18.90 7.22
CA LYS A 397 -3.72 19.37 8.03
C LYS A 397 -3.82 19.02 9.51
N LYS A 398 -5.02 18.75 10.04
CA LYS A 398 -5.22 18.29 11.42
C LYS A 398 -4.53 16.96 11.74
N HIS A 399 -4.25 16.13 10.73
CA HIS A 399 -3.55 14.85 10.86
C HIS A 399 -2.03 14.96 10.88
N PHE A 400 -1.51 16.17 10.72
CA PHE A 400 -0.08 16.47 10.86
C PHE A 400 0.18 17.11 12.25
N PRO A 401 1.42 17.06 12.77
CA PRO A 401 1.80 17.71 14.02
C PRO A 401 1.51 19.21 14.02
N LYS A 402 1.16 19.77 15.17
CA LYS A 402 0.77 21.20 15.30
C LYS A 402 1.81 22.16 14.74
N ASN A 403 3.10 21.91 15.03
CA ASN A 403 4.23 22.76 14.59
C ASN A 403 4.42 22.86 13.06
N VAL A 404 3.92 21.90 12.29
CA VAL A 404 4.04 21.93 10.81
C VAL A 404 2.77 22.37 10.09
N ARG A 405 1.63 22.49 10.79
CA ARG A 405 0.33 22.84 10.16
C ARG A 405 0.32 24.22 9.50
N LYS A 406 1.13 25.17 9.98
CA LYS A 406 1.29 26.52 9.41
C LYS A 406 1.90 26.51 8.00
N ASN A 407 2.58 25.43 7.62
CA ASN A 407 3.21 25.27 6.31
C ASN A 407 2.23 24.83 5.23
N PHE A 408 0.99 24.47 5.59
CA PHE A 408 -0.04 24.10 4.61
C PHE A 408 -0.81 25.32 4.12
N ALA A 409 -1.11 25.30 2.81
CA ALA A 409 -1.89 26.33 2.12
C ALA A 409 -3.39 26.26 2.51
#